data_120d08c5216b1be0ebe32c15f24b6724
#
_entry.id   120d08c5216b1be0ebe32c15f24b6724
#
_cell.length_a   1.000
_cell.length_b   1.000
_cell.length_c   1.000
_cell.angle_alpha   90.00
_cell.angle_beta   90.00
_cell.angle_gamma   90.00
#
_symmetry.space_group_name_H-M   'P 1'
#
loop_
_entity.id
_entity.type
_entity.pdbx_description
1 polymer ?
#
loop_
_entity_poly.entity_id
_entity_poly.type
_entity_poly.pdbx_seq_one_letter_code
_entity_poly.pdbx_strand_id
1 'polypeptide(L)'
;MAHLLKRKIDTFLAEWKHNNAHLPLIVKGARQVGKTASIMAFAEANYESVIAINFALQPKFKNICSDGFDVDSILKNISFLLPDSNLPQKKTLIFFDEIQAYSACATSLKSFALDGNYDVICSGSLMGINYNEIESNSVGYKEDYEMHSMDFEEFLWAKSYSAQQIEGLFNKMIELKPLSTVEVSVLSDIFRDYM
;
A
#
# COMPACT_ATOMS: atom_id res chain seq x y z
N MET A 1 19.77 8.56 -0.07
CA MET A 1 18.42 7.94 -0.11
C MET A 1 17.51 8.90 -0.84
N ALA A 2 16.73 8.43 -1.80
CA ALA A 2 15.73 9.29 -2.45
C ALA A 2 14.71 9.71 -1.37
N HIS A 3 14.42 11.00 -1.27
CA HIS A 3 13.43 11.50 -0.32
C HIS A 3 12.05 11.03 -0.81
N LEU A 4 11.45 10.08 -0.09
CA LEU A 4 10.10 9.62 -0.41
C LEU A 4 9.11 10.76 -0.13
N LEU A 5 8.29 11.09 -1.10
CA LEU A 5 7.27 12.14 -0.94
C LEU A 5 6.14 11.63 -0.05
N LYS A 6 5.63 12.49 0.82
CA LYS A 6 4.46 12.20 1.66
C LYS A 6 3.23 11.96 0.78
N ARG A 7 2.48 10.90 1.08
CA ARG A 7 1.27 10.50 0.38
C ARG A 7 0.12 10.27 1.37
N LYS A 8 -1.11 10.36 0.89
CA LYS A 8 -2.32 10.07 1.72
C LYS A 8 -2.34 8.64 2.23
N ILE A 9 -1.79 7.70 1.46
CA ILE A 9 -1.66 6.31 1.88
C ILE A 9 -0.83 6.15 3.16
N ASP A 10 0.13 7.04 3.44
CA ASP A 10 0.98 6.93 4.64
C ASP A 10 0.14 7.05 5.92
N THR A 11 -0.83 7.98 5.93
CA THR A 11 -1.77 8.13 7.04
C THR A 11 -2.69 6.90 7.16
N PHE A 12 -3.22 6.44 6.02
CA PHE A 12 -4.08 5.25 5.99
C PHE A 12 -3.36 4.01 6.53
N LEU A 13 -2.12 3.76 6.10
CA LEU A 13 -1.33 2.61 6.58
C LEU A 13 -1.06 2.68 8.08
N ALA A 14 -0.81 3.87 8.63
CA ALA A 14 -0.65 4.06 10.06
C ALA A 14 -1.94 3.76 10.82
N GLU A 15 -3.10 4.25 10.36
CA GLU A 15 -4.41 3.98 10.95
C GLU A 15 -4.77 2.49 10.85
N TRP A 16 -4.54 1.88 9.68
CA TRP A 16 -4.75 0.45 9.46
C TRP A 16 -3.98 -0.39 10.47
N LYS A 17 -2.70 -0.12 10.68
CA LYS A 17 -1.88 -0.87 11.65
C LYS A 17 -2.34 -0.66 13.10
N HIS A 18 -2.82 0.53 13.46
CA HIS A 18 -3.32 0.80 14.81
C HIS A 18 -4.68 0.16 15.11
N ASN A 19 -5.43 -0.22 14.09
CA ASN A 19 -6.67 -0.96 14.25
C ASN A 19 -6.38 -2.43 14.58
N ASN A 20 -6.58 -2.85 15.82
CA ASN A 20 -6.34 -4.23 16.27
C ASN A 20 -7.19 -5.29 15.53
N ALA A 21 -8.22 -4.88 14.81
CA ALA A 21 -9.11 -5.75 14.05
C ALA A 21 -8.90 -5.62 12.53
N HIS A 22 -7.77 -5.02 12.09
CA HIS A 22 -7.48 -4.88 10.66
C HIS A 22 -7.33 -6.24 9.99
N LEU A 23 -7.73 -6.29 8.73
CA LEU A 23 -7.60 -7.45 7.86
C LEU A 23 -6.40 -7.28 6.91
N PRO A 24 -5.94 -8.34 6.25
CA PRO A 24 -5.01 -8.23 5.13
C PRO A 24 -5.42 -7.12 4.16
N LEU A 25 -4.47 -6.30 3.74
CA LEU A 25 -4.73 -5.12 2.92
C LEU A 25 -4.35 -5.37 1.46
N ILE A 26 -5.22 -4.96 0.52
CA ILE A 26 -4.88 -4.89 -0.91
C ILE A 26 -4.80 -3.43 -1.34
N VAL A 27 -3.61 -2.98 -1.71
CA VAL A 27 -3.38 -1.65 -2.28
C VAL A 27 -3.46 -1.71 -3.80
N LYS A 28 -4.56 -1.19 -4.33
CA LYS A 28 -4.86 -1.12 -5.77
C LYS A 28 -4.40 0.20 -6.36
N GLY A 29 -4.19 0.26 -7.66
CA GLY A 29 -3.92 1.52 -8.36
C GLY A 29 -3.13 1.33 -9.64
N ALA A 30 -3.03 2.37 -10.46
CA ALA A 30 -2.30 2.34 -11.71
C ALA A 30 -0.82 1.95 -11.50
N ARG A 31 -0.14 1.56 -12.58
CA ARG A 31 1.31 1.35 -12.54
C ARG A 31 2.02 2.67 -12.24
N GLN A 32 3.15 2.58 -11.52
CA GLN A 32 4.05 3.70 -11.23
C GLN A 32 3.48 4.85 -10.36
N VAL A 33 2.34 4.65 -9.68
CA VAL A 33 1.80 5.64 -8.74
C VAL A 33 2.49 5.66 -7.37
N GLY A 34 3.45 4.73 -7.13
CA GLY A 34 4.25 4.70 -5.90
C GLY A 34 3.83 3.65 -4.87
N LYS A 35 2.92 2.71 -5.18
CA LYS A 35 2.42 1.69 -4.24
C LYS A 35 3.55 0.97 -3.49
N THR A 36 4.44 0.32 -4.23
CA THR A 36 5.56 -0.46 -3.66
C THR A 36 6.45 0.40 -2.77
N ALA A 37 6.75 1.64 -3.19
CA ALA A 37 7.62 2.55 -2.44
C ALA A 37 6.99 2.97 -1.10
N SER A 38 5.70 3.35 -1.09
CA SER A 38 4.99 3.73 0.14
C SER A 38 4.85 2.54 1.10
N ILE A 39 4.49 1.35 0.58
CA ILE A 39 4.36 0.15 1.40
C ILE A 39 5.71 -0.25 2.01
N MET A 40 6.79 -0.24 1.23
CA MET A 40 8.13 -0.60 1.74
C MET A 40 8.61 0.38 2.80
N ALA A 41 8.44 1.69 2.60
CA ALA A 41 8.81 2.68 3.60
C ALA A 41 8.02 2.53 4.90
N PHE A 42 6.71 2.27 4.80
CA PHE A 42 5.88 1.95 5.95
C PHE A 42 6.35 0.67 6.66
N ALA A 43 6.63 -0.38 5.89
CA ALA A 43 7.07 -1.66 6.41
C ALA A 43 8.38 -1.55 7.20
N GLU A 44 9.40 -0.91 6.62
CA GLU A 44 10.71 -0.71 7.24
C GLU A 44 10.65 0.13 8.53
N ALA A 45 9.70 1.08 8.60
CA ALA A 45 9.52 1.91 9.78
C ALA A 45 8.75 1.24 10.92
N ASN A 46 7.96 0.19 10.63
CA ASN A 46 6.96 -0.32 11.57
C ASN A 46 7.10 -1.80 11.93
N TYR A 47 7.97 -2.57 11.26
CA TYR A 47 8.12 -4.02 11.50
C TYR A 47 9.58 -4.39 11.75
N GLU A 48 9.80 -5.41 12.56
CA GLU A 48 11.14 -5.97 12.79
C GLU A 48 11.61 -6.83 11.62
N SER A 49 10.65 -7.44 10.90
CA SER A 49 10.92 -8.27 9.72
C SER A 49 9.94 -7.92 8.60
N VAL A 50 10.47 -7.83 7.39
CA VAL A 50 9.69 -7.57 6.17
C VAL A 50 10.03 -8.61 5.13
N ILE A 51 9.02 -9.37 4.70
CA ILE A 51 9.16 -10.34 3.62
C ILE A 51 8.47 -9.76 2.38
N ALA A 52 9.25 -9.18 1.49
CA ALA A 52 8.73 -8.60 0.25
C ALA A 52 8.95 -9.57 -0.93
N ILE A 53 7.86 -10.00 -1.55
CA ILE A 53 7.85 -10.94 -2.68
C ILE A 53 7.15 -10.28 -3.86
N ASN A 54 7.90 -10.05 -4.95
CA ASN A 54 7.32 -9.55 -6.19
C ASN A 54 7.10 -10.72 -7.16
N PHE A 55 5.85 -11.10 -7.38
CA PHE A 55 5.50 -12.26 -8.20
C PHE A 55 5.80 -12.10 -9.70
N ALA A 56 5.91 -10.88 -10.18
CA ALA A 56 6.29 -10.62 -11.58
C ALA A 56 7.80 -10.77 -11.80
N LEU A 57 8.61 -10.30 -10.83
CA LEU A 57 10.07 -10.32 -10.92
C LEU A 57 10.69 -11.60 -10.38
N GLN A 58 10.01 -12.31 -9.50
CA GLN A 58 10.52 -13.47 -8.78
C GLN A 58 9.63 -14.71 -8.99
N PRO A 59 9.61 -15.30 -10.21
CA PRO A 59 8.70 -16.41 -10.55
C PRO A 59 8.79 -17.63 -9.64
N LYS A 60 9.95 -17.85 -8.99
CA LYS A 60 10.16 -18.98 -8.05
C LYS A 60 9.19 -18.96 -6.87
N PHE A 61 8.69 -17.78 -6.48
CA PHE A 61 7.72 -17.65 -5.40
C PHE A 61 6.28 -17.99 -5.80
N LYS A 62 5.97 -18.22 -7.06
CA LYS A 62 4.63 -18.68 -7.49
C LYS A 62 4.28 -20.07 -6.99
N ASN A 63 5.23 -20.77 -6.35
CA ASN A 63 5.01 -22.09 -5.75
C ASN A 63 4.80 -22.04 -4.23
N ILE A 64 4.76 -20.85 -3.60
CA ILE A 64 4.61 -20.77 -2.14
C ILE A 64 3.29 -21.35 -1.62
N CYS A 65 2.25 -21.39 -2.45
CA CYS A 65 0.95 -21.96 -2.13
C CYS A 65 0.74 -23.36 -2.76
N SER A 66 1.79 -24.05 -3.26
CA SER A 66 1.67 -25.36 -3.91
C SER A 66 1.20 -26.46 -2.98
N ASP A 67 1.54 -26.36 -1.69
CA ASP A 67 1.21 -27.35 -0.66
C ASP A 67 -0.09 -27.00 0.09
N GLY A 68 -0.70 -25.86 -0.20
CA GLY A 68 -1.91 -25.35 0.43
C GLY A 68 -1.91 -23.85 0.64
N PHE A 69 -3.05 -23.33 1.12
CA PHE A 69 -3.22 -21.91 1.42
C PHE A 69 -3.20 -21.60 2.92
N ASP A 70 -2.87 -22.57 3.76
CA ASP A 70 -2.68 -22.35 5.18
C ASP A 70 -1.37 -21.62 5.47
N VAL A 71 -1.34 -20.88 6.58
CA VAL A 71 -0.21 -20.01 6.93
C VAL A 71 1.08 -20.80 7.12
N ASP A 72 1.03 -21.94 7.81
CA ASP A 72 2.21 -22.74 8.12
C ASP A 72 2.89 -23.28 6.86
N SER A 73 2.11 -23.80 5.91
CA SER A 73 2.61 -24.28 4.61
C SER A 73 3.27 -23.16 3.82
N ILE A 74 2.65 -21.98 3.78
CA ILE A 74 3.18 -20.80 3.05
C ILE A 74 4.48 -20.32 3.70
N LEU A 75 4.51 -20.15 5.02
CA LEU A 75 5.70 -19.67 5.74
C LEU A 75 6.86 -20.67 5.62
N LYS A 76 6.57 -21.96 5.68
CA LYS A 76 7.55 -23.02 5.42
C LYS A 76 8.17 -22.85 4.04
N ASN A 77 7.35 -22.69 3.00
CA ASN A 77 7.84 -22.53 1.63
C ASN A 77 8.62 -21.23 1.44
N ILE A 78 8.18 -20.13 2.07
CA ILE A 78 8.93 -18.87 2.09
C ILE A 78 10.31 -19.08 2.74
N SER A 79 10.38 -19.72 3.91
CA SER A 79 11.65 -19.98 4.61
C SER A 79 12.62 -20.84 3.81
N PHE A 80 12.12 -21.80 3.03
CA PHE A 80 12.97 -22.58 2.12
C PHE A 80 13.53 -21.74 0.95
N LEU A 81 12.76 -20.79 0.45
CA LEU A 81 13.17 -19.90 -0.65
C LEU A 81 14.01 -18.72 -0.17
N LEU A 82 13.91 -18.36 1.12
CA LEU A 82 14.63 -17.28 1.80
C LEU A 82 15.21 -17.82 3.13
N PRO A 83 16.32 -18.58 3.09
CA PRO A 83 16.85 -19.25 4.30
C PRO A 83 17.25 -18.29 5.44
N ASP A 84 17.63 -17.05 5.10
CA ASP A 84 18.01 -16.03 6.07
C ASP A 84 16.82 -15.24 6.64
N SER A 85 15.57 -15.59 6.24
CA SER A 85 14.39 -14.90 6.71
C SER A 85 14.07 -15.24 8.16
N ASN A 86 13.80 -14.23 8.97
CA ASN A 86 13.28 -14.37 10.31
C ASN A 86 11.80 -13.93 10.28
N LEU A 87 10.91 -14.75 10.84
CA LEU A 87 9.45 -14.57 10.77
C LEU A 87 8.82 -14.47 12.17
N PRO A 88 9.24 -13.52 13.04
CA PRO A 88 8.64 -13.36 14.35
C PRO A 88 7.16 -12.97 14.24
N GLN A 89 6.32 -13.73 14.96
CA GLN A 89 4.88 -13.46 15.01
C GLN A 89 4.61 -12.05 15.54
N LYS A 90 3.57 -11.38 15.02
CA LYS A 90 3.15 -10.00 15.37
C LYS A 90 4.17 -8.89 15.04
N LYS A 91 5.31 -9.23 14.46
CA LYS A 91 6.41 -8.31 14.17
C LYS A 91 6.87 -8.39 12.71
N THR A 92 6.24 -9.24 11.93
CA THR A 92 6.56 -9.45 10.51
C THR A 92 5.44 -8.93 9.63
N LEU A 93 5.81 -8.14 8.62
CA LEU A 93 4.94 -7.85 7.49
C LEU A 93 5.31 -8.74 6.31
N ILE A 94 4.32 -9.40 5.72
CA ILE A 94 4.44 -10.11 4.47
C ILE A 94 3.86 -9.21 3.36
N PHE A 95 4.69 -8.83 2.41
CA PHE A 95 4.30 -7.98 1.29
C PHE A 95 4.32 -8.76 -0.03
N PHE A 96 3.14 -8.99 -0.60
CA PHE A 96 2.95 -9.62 -1.91
C PHE A 96 2.76 -8.53 -2.98
N ASP A 97 3.84 -8.21 -3.69
CA ASP A 97 3.82 -7.22 -4.76
C ASP A 97 3.46 -7.85 -6.10
N GLU A 98 2.73 -7.11 -6.95
CA GLU A 98 2.23 -7.55 -8.25
C GLU A 98 1.39 -8.86 -8.15
N ILE A 99 0.45 -8.89 -7.17
CA ILE A 99 -0.35 -10.10 -6.85
C ILE A 99 -1.13 -10.64 -8.06
N GLN A 100 -1.44 -9.80 -9.07
CA GLN A 100 -2.10 -10.26 -10.30
C GLN A 100 -1.21 -11.20 -11.14
N ALA A 101 0.10 -11.23 -10.90
CA ALA A 101 0.98 -12.20 -11.55
C ALA A 101 0.88 -13.60 -10.91
N TYR A 102 0.23 -13.71 -9.73
CA TYR A 102 -0.08 -14.97 -9.04
C TYR A 102 -1.37 -14.84 -8.23
N SER A 103 -2.51 -14.68 -8.92
CA SER A 103 -3.84 -14.42 -8.34
C SER A 103 -4.28 -15.48 -7.32
N ALA A 104 -3.89 -16.73 -7.50
CA ALA A 104 -4.19 -17.82 -6.56
C ALA A 104 -3.71 -17.52 -5.13
N CYS A 105 -2.63 -16.75 -4.95
CA CYS A 105 -2.13 -16.35 -3.64
C CYS A 105 -3.16 -15.53 -2.83
N ALA A 106 -4.09 -14.84 -3.50
CA ALA A 106 -5.15 -14.09 -2.82
C ALA A 106 -6.06 -14.98 -1.96
N THR A 107 -6.16 -16.28 -2.28
CA THR A 107 -6.90 -17.25 -1.46
C THR A 107 -6.31 -17.39 -0.04
N SER A 108 -5.00 -17.20 0.11
CA SER A 108 -4.33 -17.29 1.41
C SER A 108 -4.68 -16.15 2.36
N LEU A 109 -5.19 -15.02 1.87
CA LEU A 109 -5.54 -13.87 2.71
C LEU A 109 -6.57 -14.24 3.78
N LYS A 110 -7.50 -15.14 3.47
CA LYS A 110 -8.43 -15.68 4.46
C LYS A 110 -7.69 -16.40 5.60
N SER A 111 -6.70 -17.21 5.29
CA SER A 111 -5.93 -17.96 6.30
C SER A 111 -5.12 -17.01 7.17
N PHE A 112 -4.49 -15.98 6.59
CA PHE A 112 -3.78 -14.95 7.35
C PHE A 112 -4.72 -14.11 8.22
N ALA A 113 -5.90 -13.75 7.72
CA ALA A 113 -6.91 -13.03 8.50
C ALA A 113 -7.37 -13.82 9.73
N LEU A 114 -7.55 -15.13 9.60
CA LEU A 114 -7.98 -16.02 10.69
C LEU A 114 -6.84 -16.33 11.67
N ASP A 115 -5.61 -16.48 11.19
CA ASP A 115 -4.42 -16.71 12.02
C ASP A 115 -4.07 -15.46 12.84
N GLY A 116 -4.08 -14.30 12.21
CA GLY A 116 -3.84 -13.00 12.83
C GLY A 116 -2.45 -12.81 13.44
N ASN A 117 -1.47 -13.67 13.19
CA ASN A 117 -0.10 -13.56 13.70
C ASN A 117 0.85 -12.80 12.76
N TYR A 118 0.44 -12.58 11.53
CA TYR A 118 1.22 -11.93 10.49
C TYR A 118 0.38 -10.90 9.76
N ASP A 119 0.89 -9.69 9.65
CA ASP A 119 0.26 -8.67 8.82
C ASP A 119 0.60 -8.93 7.35
N VAL A 120 -0.40 -8.78 6.48
CA VAL A 120 -0.23 -9.00 5.04
C VAL A 120 -0.70 -7.79 4.27
N ILE A 121 0.17 -7.28 3.41
CA ILE A 121 -0.20 -6.27 2.41
C ILE A 121 0.06 -6.85 1.02
N CYS A 122 -0.90 -6.68 0.12
CA CYS A 122 -0.74 -6.98 -1.29
C CYS A 122 -0.74 -5.70 -2.10
N SER A 123 0.00 -5.66 -3.20
CA SER A 123 -0.17 -4.59 -4.19
C SER A 123 -0.46 -5.18 -5.57
N GLY A 124 -1.22 -4.43 -6.37
CA GLY A 124 -1.53 -4.83 -7.73
C GLY A 124 -2.04 -3.68 -8.61
N SER A 125 -1.92 -3.85 -9.93
CA SER A 125 -2.51 -2.91 -10.87
C SER A 125 -3.99 -3.23 -11.10
N LEU A 126 -4.85 -2.20 -11.22
CA LEU A 126 -6.29 -2.35 -11.49
C LEU A 126 -6.60 -2.94 -12.89
N MET A 127 -5.61 -2.98 -13.78
CA MET A 127 -5.79 -3.38 -15.17
C MET A 127 -5.36 -4.83 -15.39
N GLY A 128 -6.14 -5.80 -14.93
CA GLY A 128 -5.84 -7.20 -15.21
C GLY A 128 -7.08 -8.08 -15.20
N ILE A 129 -7.16 -9.02 -16.14
CA ILE A 129 -8.21 -10.05 -16.21
C ILE A 129 -8.29 -10.83 -14.89
N ASN A 130 -7.18 -10.99 -14.20
CA ASN A 130 -7.07 -11.73 -12.94
C ASN A 130 -7.54 -10.95 -11.70
N TYR A 131 -7.97 -9.69 -11.85
CA TYR A 131 -8.44 -8.89 -10.71
C TYR A 131 -9.75 -9.43 -10.14
N ASN A 132 -10.69 -9.84 -10.99
CA ASN A 132 -11.95 -10.44 -10.57
C ASN A 132 -11.74 -11.76 -9.78
N GLU A 133 -10.70 -12.51 -10.12
CA GLU A 133 -10.32 -13.73 -9.38
C GLU A 133 -9.77 -13.38 -8.00
N ILE A 134 -8.91 -12.36 -7.87
CA ILE A 134 -8.41 -11.87 -6.60
C ILE A 134 -9.56 -11.40 -5.71
N GLU A 135 -10.48 -10.61 -6.26
CA GLU A 135 -11.67 -10.15 -5.54
C GLU A 135 -12.52 -11.32 -5.04
N SER A 136 -12.81 -12.30 -5.92
CA SER A 136 -13.61 -13.47 -5.56
C SER A 136 -12.97 -14.32 -4.45
N ASN A 137 -11.65 -14.52 -4.50
CA ASN A 137 -10.93 -15.39 -3.58
C ASN A 137 -10.73 -14.79 -2.18
N SER A 138 -10.82 -13.47 -2.04
CA SER A 138 -10.51 -12.75 -0.79
C SER A 138 -11.70 -12.03 -0.16
N VAL A 139 -12.92 -12.21 -0.67
CA VAL A 139 -14.14 -11.56 -0.16
C VAL A 139 -14.32 -11.77 1.35
N GLY A 140 -14.51 -10.69 2.09
CA GLY A 140 -14.78 -10.69 3.53
C GLY A 140 -13.56 -10.90 4.43
N TYR A 141 -12.37 -11.08 3.86
CA TYR A 141 -11.12 -11.33 4.60
C TYR A 141 -9.99 -10.37 4.20
N LYS A 142 -10.35 -9.21 3.67
CA LYS A 142 -9.42 -8.16 3.28
C LYS A 142 -10.01 -6.77 3.42
N GLU A 143 -9.15 -5.80 3.51
CA GLU A 143 -9.42 -4.38 3.29
C GLU A 143 -8.84 -3.94 1.95
N ASP A 144 -9.38 -2.90 1.37
CA ASP A 144 -8.91 -2.34 0.09
C ASP A 144 -8.55 -0.87 0.24
N TYR A 145 -7.45 -0.47 -0.38
CA TYR A 145 -7.08 0.92 -0.57
C TYR A 145 -6.78 1.19 -2.04
N GLU A 146 -7.41 2.20 -2.61
CA GLU A 146 -7.12 2.62 -3.99
C GLU A 146 -6.15 3.81 -3.98
N MET A 147 -4.93 3.56 -4.47
CA MET A 147 -3.90 4.57 -4.61
C MET A 147 -3.92 5.17 -6.00
N HIS A 148 -4.17 6.46 -6.08
CA HIS A 148 -4.15 7.23 -7.32
C HIS A 148 -2.78 7.89 -7.56
N SER A 149 -2.61 8.51 -8.73
CA SER A 149 -1.52 9.46 -8.97
C SER A 149 -1.57 10.57 -7.91
N MET A 150 -0.44 11.23 -7.69
CA MET A 150 -0.36 12.33 -6.74
C MET A 150 -1.44 13.37 -7.04
N ASP A 151 -2.27 13.70 -6.06
CA ASP A 151 -3.23 14.77 -6.18
C ASP A 151 -2.61 16.14 -5.87
N PHE A 152 -3.36 17.22 -6.09
CA PHE A 152 -2.83 18.57 -5.92
C PHE A 152 -2.46 18.89 -4.47
N GLU A 153 -3.15 18.33 -3.50
CA GLU A 153 -2.82 18.47 -2.07
C GLU A 153 -1.48 17.78 -1.75
N GLU A 154 -1.29 16.55 -2.20
CA GLU A 154 -0.02 15.83 -2.06
C GLU A 154 1.12 16.53 -2.79
N PHE A 155 0.84 17.18 -3.93
CA PHE A 155 1.81 18.00 -4.65
C PHE A 155 2.19 19.26 -3.87
N LEU A 156 1.23 19.89 -3.19
CA LEU A 156 1.52 21.00 -2.27
C LEU A 156 2.41 20.54 -1.10
N TRP A 157 2.18 19.35 -0.54
CA TRP A 157 3.10 18.79 0.47
C TRP A 157 4.51 18.59 -0.08
N ALA A 158 4.63 18.10 -1.32
CA ALA A 158 5.93 17.95 -1.99
C ALA A 158 6.64 19.28 -2.25
N LYS A 159 5.89 20.37 -2.42
CA LYS A 159 6.39 21.75 -2.49
C LYS A 159 6.61 22.40 -1.10
N SER A 160 6.54 21.60 -0.01
CA SER A 160 6.79 22.02 1.38
C SER A 160 5.71 22.93 1.99
N TYR A 161 4.50 22.93 1.46
CA TYR A 161 3.36 23.59 2.11
C TYR A 161 2.95 22.80 3.36
N SER A 162 2.76 23.52 4.47
CA SER A 162 2.30 22.92 5.72
C SER A 162 0.81 22.57 5.66
N ALA A 163 0.40 21.60 6.47
CA ALA A 163 -1.02 21.24 6.60
C ALA A 163 -1.89 22.45 6.95
N GLN A 164 -1.42 23.35 7.83
CA GLN A 164 -2.14 24.54 8.22
C GLN A 164 -2.35 25.54 7.05
N GLN A 165 -1.35 25.70 6.17
CA GLN A 165 -1.48 26.54 4.98
C GLN A 165 -2.52 25.98 4.01
N ILE A 166 -2.49 24.65 3.80
CA ILE A 166 -3.42 23.95 2.91
C ILE A 166 -4.83 24.02 3.47
N GLU A 167 -5.00 23.73 4.76
CA GLU A 167 -6.30 23.86 5.45
C GLU A 167 -6.86 25.29 5.34
N GLY A 168 -6.01 26.30 5.50
CA GLY A 168 -6.41 27.69 5.31
C GLY A 168 -6.94 28.00 3.91
N LEU A 169 -6.37 27.39 2.86
CA LEU A 169 -6.86 27.49 1.48
C LEU A 169 -8.22 26.79 1.32
N PHE A 170 -8.35 25.56 1.83
CA PHE A 170 -9.62 24.84 1.79
C PHE A 170 -10.74 25.55 2.54
N ASN A 171 -10.45 26.12 3.71
CA ASN A 171 -11.43 26.90 4.47
C ASN A 171 -11.92 28.12 3.69
N LYS A 172 -11.04 28.84 2.99
CA LYS A 172 -11.46 29.92 2.10
C LYS A 172 -12.40 29.44 0.99
N MET A 173 -12.12 28.28 0.39
CA MET A 173 -13.00 27.68 -0.63
C MET A 173 -14.38 27.34 -0.08
N ILE A 174 -14.44 26.70 1.11
CA ILE A 174 -15.70 26.32 1.77
C ILE A 174 -16.50 27.57 2.14
N GLU A 175 -15.84 28.61 2.66
CA GLU A 175 -16.47 29.85 3.10
C GLU A 175 -16.72 30.85 1.94
N LEU A 176 -16.39 30.47 0.70
CA LEU A 176 -16.47 31.32 -0.50
C LEU A 176 -15.71 32.66 -0.34
N LYS A 177 -14.62 32.66 0.41
CA LYS A 177 -13.74 33.83 0.59
C LYS A 177 -12.75 33.93 -0.56
N PRO A 178 -12.49 35.13 -1.07
CA PRO A 178 -11.52 35.32 -2.16
C PRO A 178 -10.08 35.01 -1.69
N LEU A 179 -9.31 34.43 -2.58
CA LEU A 179 -7.86 34.34 -2.43
C LEU A 179 -7.22 35.73 -2.62
N SER A 180 -6.14 35.99 -1.93
CA SER A 180 -5.32 37.17 -2.17
C SER A 180 -4.62 37.13 -3.54
N THR A 181 -4.20 38.24 -4.05
CA THR A 181 -3.45 38.31 -5.32
C THR A 181 -2.19 37.46 -5.31
N VAL A 182 -1.49 37.38 -4.16
CA VAL A 182 -0.30 36.57 -3.99
C VAL A 182 -0.66 35.06 -4.03
N GLU A 183 -1.71 34.67 -3.30
CA GLU A 183 -2.19 33.27 -3.31
C GLU A 183 -2.59 32.82 -4.72
N VAL A 184 -3.33 33.65 -5.45
CA VAL A 184 -3.73 33.36 -6.84
C VAL A 184 -2.51 33.19 -7.74
N SER A 185 -1.54 34.12 -7.68
CA SER A 185 -0.33 34.04 -8.51
C SER A 185 0.45 32.75 -8.22
N VAL A 186 0.78 32.52 -6.94
CA VAL A 186 1.60 31.39 -6.52
C VAL A 186 0.91 30.04 -6.81
N LEU A 187 -0.39 29.92 -6.49
CA LEU A 187 -1.13 28.68 -6.76
C LEU A 187 -1.29 28.41 -8.25
N SER A 188 -1.43 29.48 -9.07
CA SER A 188 -1.48 29.32 -10.53
C SER A 188 -0.17 28.78 -11.11
N ASP A 189 0.97 29.23 -10.58
CA ASP A 189 2.28 28.74 -11.02
C ASP A 189 2.49 27.28 -10.58
N ILE A 190 2.14 26.95 -9.32
CA ILE A 190 2.20 25.56 -8.80
C ILE A 190 1.27 24.63 -9.59
N PHE A 191 0.07 25.09 -9.94
CA PHE A 191 -0.87 24.31 -10.71
C PHE A 191 -0.39 24.03 -12.14
N ARG A 192 0.32 24.97 -12.76
CA ARG A 192 0.99 24.70 -14.06
C ARG A 192 2.10 23.67 -13.95
N ASP A 193 2.86 23.67 -12.83
CA ASP A 193 3.89 22.65 -12.59
C ASP A 193 3.29 21.26 -12.36
N TYR A 194 2.06 21.21 -11.83
CA TYR A 194 1.33 19.97 -11.54
C TYR A 194 0.72 19.34 -12.80
N MET A 195 0.25 20.13 -13.76
CA MET A 195 -0.39 19.68 -15.01
C MET A 195 0.60 19.13 -16.03
#